data_c6152c64163489bb4f74fd79d3716eab
#
_entry.id   c6152c64163489bb4f74fd79d3716eab
#
_cell.length_a   1.000
_cell.length_b   1.000
_cell.length_c   1.000
_cell.angle_alpha   90.00
_cell.angle_beta   90.00
_cell.angle_gamma   90.00
#
_symmetry.space_group_name_H-M   'P 1'
#
loop_
_entity.id
_entity.type
_entity.pdbx_description
1 polymer ?
#
loop_
_entity_poly.entity_id
_entity_poly.type
_entity_poly.pdbx_seq_one_letter_code
_entity_poly.pdbx_strand_id
1 'polypeptide(L)'
;MRARVARNVKGWNLPPSMDKEERLKFENMMENIFNNFGIDGRYYSLTPGHKCFISNEEADEMRAKHYLFNDMTTDNHLTSSGVASDFPHGRGIWLSTDKTKMIWVGEEDQLRIISIVHGFDLGAVDASLHELLTKMEKSGITFAEHPTYGVITTCPTNMGTGKRQSILGKFPNITKSGQDEKKLK
;
A
#
# COMPACT_ATOMS: atom_id res chain seq x y z
N MET A 1 -13.45 -8.98 3.80
CA MET A 1 -12.11 -9.28 4.31
C MET A 1 -11.06 -8.49 3.54
N ARG A 2 -9.91 -8.23 4.14
CA ARG A 2 -8.79 -7.53 3.54
C ARG A 2 -7.50 -8.32 3.77
N ALA A 3 -6.72 -8.52 2.72
CA ALA A 3 -5.35 -9.01 2.82
C ALA A 3 -4.40 -7.96 2.25
N ARG A 4 -3.25 -7.78 2.89
CA ARG A 4 -2.21 -6.84 2.44
C ARG A 4 -0.82 -7.42 2.65
N VAL A 5 0.10 -7.01 1.79
CA VAL A 5 1.53 -7.27 1.94
C VAL A 5 2.33 -5.99 1.77
N ALA A 6 3.41 -5.90 2.51
CA ALA A 6 4.47 -4.92 2.31
C ALA A 6 5.54 -5.53 1.41
N ARG A 7 6.05 -4.78 0.45
CA ARG A 7 7.10 -5.22 -0.48
C ARG A 7 8.04 -4.08 -0.84
N ASN A 8 9.32 -4.41 -0.91
CA ASN A 8 10.33 -3.55 -1.51
C ASN A 8 10.90 -4.24 -2.75
N VAL A 9 11.35 -3.45 -3.71
CA VAL A 9 11.86 -3.93 -4.99
C VAL A 9 13.38 -4.05 -4.93
N LYS A 10 13.91 -5.16 -5.40
CA LYS A 10 15.35 -5.43 -5.44
C LYS A 10 16.06 -4.40 -6.32
N GLY A 11 17.18 -3.89 -5.85
CA GLY A 11 17.98 -2.92 -6.57
C GLY A 11 17.63 -1.46 -6.31
N TRP A 12 16.65 -1.18 -5.44
CA TRP A 12 16.29 0.15 -4.97
C TRP A 12 16.61 0.28 -3.47
N ASN A 13 16.95 1.48 -3.05
CA ASN A 13 17.13 1.77 -1.63
C ASN A 13 15.80 1.63 -0.88
N LEU A 14 15.86 1.24 0.40
CA LEU A 14 14.66 1.26 1.25
C LEU A 14 14.18 2.71 1.46
N PRO A 15 12.87 2.95 1.68
CA PRO A 15 12.29 4.28 1.81
C PRO A 15 13.04 5.27 2.69
N PRO A 16 13.58 4.91 3.87
CA PRO A 16 14.37 5.84 4.68
C PRO A 16 15.66 6.35 4.01
N SER A 17 16.21 5.59 3.06
CA SER A 17 17.48 5.87 2.38
C SER A 17 17.29 6.41 0.96
N MET A 18 16.05 6.49 0.47
CA MET A 18 15.76 7.08 -0.84
C MET A 18 15.82 8.60 -0.77
N ASP A 19 16.50 9.24 -1.71
CA ASP A 19 16.37 10.66 -1.96
C ASP A 19 15.15 10.98 -2.84
N LYS A 20 14.84 12.26 -3.00
CA LYS A 20 13.72 12.73 -3.80
C LYS A 20 13.77 12.26 -5.26
N GLU A 21 14.96 12.27 -5.85
CA GLU A 21 15.13 11.90 -7.26
C GLU A 21 14.87 10.41 -7.46
N GLU A 22 15.37 9.57 -6.56
CA GLU A 22 15.13 8.13 -6.59
C GLU A 22 13.64 7.80 -6.38
N ARG A 23 12.97 8.51 -5.46
CA ARG A 23 11.52 8.36 -5.25
C ARG A 23 10.72 8.68 -6.51
N LEU A 24 11.05 9.77 -7.21
CA LEU A 24 10.39 10.14 -8.45
C LEU A 24 10.65 9.14 -9.59
N LYS A 25 11.88 8.63 -9.69
CA LYS A 25 12.22 7.57 -10.66
C LYS A 25 11.44 6.29 -10.37
N PHE A 26 11.33 5.92 -9.10
CA PHE A 26 10.56 4.75 -8.67
C PHE A 26 9.08 4.91 -9.00
N GLU A 27 8.48 6.06 -8.69
CA GLU A 27 7.08 6.38 -9.01
C GLU A 27 6.81 6.27 -10.51
N ASN A 28 7.67 6.88 -11.35
CA ASN A 28 7.54 6.82 -12.80
C ASN A 28 7.65 5.38 -13.34
N MET A 29 8.55 4.58 -12.78
CA MET A 29 8.65 3.15 -13.11
C MET A 29 7.36 2.42 -12.79
N MET A 30 6.83 2.65 -11.59
CA MET A 30 5.57 2.01 -11.15
C MET A 30 4.38 2.43 -12.00
N GLU A 31 4.27 3.70 -12.35
CA GLU A 31 3.21 4.17 -13.25
C GLU A 31 3.27 3.48 -14.63
N ASN A 32 4.46 3.35 -15.21
CA ASN A 32 4.64 2.65 -16.47
C ASN A 32 4.20 1.18 -16.39
N ILE A 33 4.46 0.51 -15.27
CA ILE A 33 3.98 -0.85 -14.99
C ILE A 33 2.45 -0.86 -14.93
N PHE A 34 1.84 0.06 -14.20
CA PHE A 34 0.40 0.12 -14.05
C PHE A 34 -0.35 0.40 -15.35
N ASN A 35 0.23 1.15 -16.28
CA ASN A 35 -0.33 1.37 -17.60
C ASN A 35 -0.47 0.08 -18.43
N ASN A 36 0.30 -0.96 -18.11
CA ASN A 36 0.30 -2.26 -18.78
C ASN A 36 -0.08 -3.41 -17.83
N PHE A 37 -0.73 -3.12 -16.71
CA PHE A 37 -0.93 -4.08 -15.61
C PHE A 37 -1.93 -5.19 -15.93
N GLY A 38 -2.77 -4.99 -16.95
CA GLY A 38 -3.77 -5.99 -17.36
C GLY A 38 -4.89 -6.21 -16.35
N ILE A 39 -5.13 -5.23 -15.49
CA ILE A 39 -6.32 -5.10 -14.63
C ILE A 39 -6.81 -3.67 -14.82
N ASP A 40 -8.11 -3.50 -15.00
CA ASP A 40 -8.72 -2.18 -15.12
C ASP A 40 -8.55 -1.39 -13.81
N GLY A 41 -7.91 -0.24 -13.93
CA GLY A 41 -7.61 0.61 -12.79
C GLY A 41 -6.88 1.87 -13.22
N ARG A 42 -6.63 2.76 -12.27
CA ARG A 42 -5.97 4.04 -12.51
C ARG A 42 -4.94 4.33 -11.44
N TYR A 43 -3.83 4.93 -11.85
CA TYR A 43 -2.85 5.51 -10.94
C TYR A 43 -3.22 6.95 -10.58
N TYR A 44 -3.06 7.31 -9.31
CA TYR A 44 -3.29 8.63 -8.72
C TYR A 44 -2.02 9.02 -7.97
N SER A 45 -1.41 10.13 -8.35
CA SER A 45 -0.16 10.62 -7.79
C SER A 45 -0.41 11.77 -6.81
N LEU A 46 0.34 11.77 -5.71
CA LEU A 46 0.40 12.92 -4.78
C LEU A 46 1.53 13.90 -5.17
N THR A 47 2.38 13.53 -6.13
CA THR A 47 3.53 14.34 -6.57
C THR A 47 3.07 15.55 -7.37
N PRO A 48 3.33 16.79 -6.91
CA PRO A 48 2.99 17.98 -7.67
C PRO A 48 3.66 18.00 -9.05
N GLY A 49 2.86 18.29 -10.08
CA GLY A 49 3.33 18.32 -11.47
C GLY A 49 3.37 16.98 -12.18
N HIS A 50 3.05 15.88 -11.50
CA HIS A 50 2.89 14.58 -12.14
C HIS A 50 1.62 14.54 -13.01
N LYS A 51 1.63 13.86 -14.16
CA LYS A 51 0.47 13.81 -15.08
C LYS A 51 -0.78 13.16 -14.47
N CYS A 52 -0.61 12.31 -13.47
CA CYS A 52 -1.69 11.68 -12.71
C CYS A 52 -1.92 12.36 -11.35
N PHE A 53 -1.44 13.58 -11.18
CA PHE A 53 -1.59 14.33 -9.92
C PHE A 53 -3.05 14.51 -9.56
N ILE A 54 -3.36 14.36 -8.29
CA ILE A 54 -4.65 14.65 -7.67
C ILE A 54 -4.53 15.80 -6.67
N SER A 55 -5.60 16.59 -6.54
CA SER A 55 -5.63 17.68 -5.56
C SER A 55 -5.64 17.16 -4.12
N ASN A 56 -5.38 18.04 -3.17
CA ASN A 56 -5.47 17.69 -1.75
C ASN A 56 -6.89 17.27 -1.36
N GLU A 57 -7.91 17.91 -1.92
CA GLU A 57 -9.32 17.62 -1.69
C GLU A 57 -9.67 16.21 -2.18
N GLU A 58 -9.20 15.83 -3.39
CA GLU A 58 -9.38 14.49 -3.93
C GLU A 58 -8.63 13.44 -3.09
N ALA A 59 -7.42 13.77 -2.64
CA ALA A 59 -6.63 12.91 -1.75
C ALA A 59 -7.35 12.69 -0.41
N ASP A 60 -7.94 13.73 0.18
CA ASP A 60 -8.69 13.64 1.43
C ASP A 60 -9.97 12.83 1.28
N GLU A 61 -10.67 12.95 0.16
CA GLU A 61 -11.80 12.06 -0.15
C GLU A 61 -11.38 10.59 -0.24
N MET A 62 -10.23 10.31 -0.85
CA MET A 62 -9.70 8.95 -0.94
C MET A 62 -9.27 8.41 0.43
N ARG A 63 -8.70 9.27 1.29
CA ARG A 63 -8.37 8.92 2.69
C ARG A 63 -9.63 8.61 3.49
N ALA A 64 -10.66 9.45 3.39
CA ALA A 64 -11.94 9.24 4.06
C ALA A 64 -12.61 7.91 3.66
N LYS A 65 -12.40 7.47 2.41
CA LYS A 65 -12.86 6.17 1.90
C LYS A 65 -11.89 5.00 2.19
N HIS A 66 -10.79 5.26 2.88
CA HIS A 66 -9.73 4.30 3.19
C HIS A 66 -9.04 3.67 1.95
N TYR A 67 -9.06 4.35 0.83
CA TYR A 67 -8.30 3.94 -0.34
C TYR A 67 -6.85 4.41 -0.26
N LEU A 68 -6.62 5.63 0.16
CA LEU A 68 -5.28 6.20 0.29
C LEU A 68 -4.78 6.15 1.73
N PHE A 69 -3.47 6.05 1.92
CA PHE A 69 -2.82 6.18 3.23
C PHE A 69 -2.90 7.63 3.76
N ASN A 70 -2.78 7.77 5.08
CA ASN A 70 -2.82 9.06 5.75
C ASN A 70 -1.63 9.95 5.39
N ASP A 71 -1.72 11.23 5.70
CA ASP A 71 -0.58 12.13 5.60
C ASP A 71 0.54 11.65 6.52
N MET A 72 1.67 11.31 5.91
CA MET A 72 2.81 10.72 6.61
C MET A 72 3.55 11.73 7.48
N THR A 73 3.40 13.03 7.20
CA THR A 73 4.07 14.10 7.95
C THR A 73 3.51 14.26 9.37
N THR A 74 2.30 13.76 9.60
CA THR A 74 1.65 13.80 10.91
C THR A 74 2.06 12.64 11.83
N ASP A 75 2.76 11.64 11.30
CA ASP A 75 3.23 10.47 12.04
C ASP A 75 4.70 10.67 12.46
N ASN A 76 4.91 10.85 13.77
CA ASN A 76 6.25 11.04 14.34
C ASN A 76 7.21 9.87 14.07
N HIS A 77 6.68 8.66 13.91
CA HIS A 77 7.48 7.48 13.65
C HIS A 77 8.03 7.50 12.21
N LEU A 78 7.16 7.83 11.25
CA LEU A 78 7.54 7.91 9.84
C LEU A 78 8.46 9.11 9.57
N THR A 79 8.26 10.23 10.28
CA THR A 79 9.12 11.42 10.13
C THR A 79 10.50 11.19 10.75
N SER A 80 10.58 10.65 11.97
CA SER A 80 11.87 10.42 12.66
C SER A 80 12.69 9.31 12.00
N SER A 81 12.05 8.33 11.36
CA SER A 81 12.73 7.26 10.63
C SER A 81 13.21 7.67 9.23
N GLY A 82 12.85 8.85 8.73
CA GLY A 82 13.17 9.30 7.38
C GLY A 82 12.24 8.76 6.29
N VAL A 83 11.28 7.91 6.62
CA VAL A 83 10.31 7.37 5.66
C VAL A 83 9.47 8.47 5.03
N ALA A 84 9.03 9.46 5.83
CA ALA A 84 8.23 10.60 5.37
C ALA A 84 9.03 11.70 4.66
N SER A 85 10.35 11.54 4.49
CA SER A 85 11.18 12.53 3.79
C SER A 85 10.63 12.81 2.38
N ASP A 86 10.72 14.07 1.96
CA ASP A 86 10.28 14.55 0.64
C ASP A 86 8.77 14.36 0.34
N PHE A 87 7.95 14.03 1.34
CA PHE A 87 6.50 13.93 1.14
C PHE A 87 5.95 15.25 0.55
N PRO A 88 5.08 15.23 -0.47
CA PRO A 88 4.39 14.06 -1.05
C PRO A 88 5.06 13.47 -2.31
N HIS A 89 6.30 13.83 -2.63
CA HIS A 89 6.98 13.41 -3.87
C HIS A 89 7.25 11.89 -3.89
N GLY A 90 7.01 11.25 -5.03
CA GLY A 90 7.20 9.81 -5.22
C GLY A 90 6.14 8.96 -4.52
N ARG A 91 4.95 9.52 -4.27
CA ARG A 91 3.86 8.86 -3.55
C ARG A 91 2.59 8.85 -4.36
N GLY A 92 1.87 7.75 -4.26
CA GLY A 92 0.58 7.61 -4.93
C GLY A 92 -0.09 6.28 -4.67
N ILE A 93 -1.15 6.04 -5.42
CA ILE A 93 -1.93 4.81 -5.38
C ILE A 93 -2.37 4.39 -6.77
N TRP A 94 -2.21 3.13 -7.08
CA TRP A 94 -2.99 2.47 -8.13
C TRP A 94 -4.24 1.85 -7.50
N LEU A 95 -5.40 2.10 -8.10
CA LEU A 95 -6.69 1.64 -7.62
C LEU A 95 -7.47 1.01 -8.77
N SER A 96 -7.92 -0.25 -8.58
CA SER A 96 -8.78 -0.94 -9.56
C SER A 96 -10.13 -0.25 -9.69
N THR A 97 -10.76 -0.37 -10.84
CA THR A 97 -12.06 0.25 -11.13
C THR A 97 -13.15 -0.23 -10.16
N ASP A 98 -13.12 -1.50 -9.77
CA ASP A 98 -14.04 -2.11 -8.81
C ASP A 98 -13.71 -1.79 -7.34
N LYS A 99 -12.61 -1.07 -7.07
CA LYS A 99 -12.14 -0.66 -5.73
C LYS A 99 -11.78 -1.84 -4.81
N THR A 100 -11.59 -3.02 -5.35
CA THR A 100 -11.24 -4.22 -4.56
C THR A 100 -9.74 -4.47 -4.48
N LYS A 101 -8.96 -3.89 -5.39
CA LYS A 101 -7.51 -4.04 -5.45
C LYS A 101 -6.85 -2.67 -5.42
N MET A 102 -5.79 -2.53 -4.63
CA MET A 102 -5.03 -1.28 -4.57
C MET A 102 -3.55 -1.53 -4.28
N ILE A 103 -2.71 -0.67 -4.80
CA ILE A 103 -1.27 -0.71 -4.57
C ILE A 103 -0.83 0.70 -4.17
N TRP A 104 -0.44 0.88 -2.92
CA TRP A 104 0.16 2.11 -2.44
C TRP A 104 1.63 2.15 -2.83
N VAL A 105 2.08 3.29 -3.30
CA VAL A 105 3.47 3.56 -3.70
C VAL A 105 4.08 4.57 -2.75
N GLY A 106 5.21 4.20 -2.11
CA GLY A 106 5.99 5.10 -1.29
C GLY A 106 5.36 5.45 0.06
N GLU A 107 4.66 4.50 0.71
CA GLU A 107 4.22 4.65 2.11
C GLU A 107 5.37 4.20 3.04
N GLU A 108 5.17 3.33 4.01
CA GLU A 108 6.21 2.81 4.92
C GLU A 108 7.24 1.96 4.17
N ASP A 109 6.77 1.12 3.24
CA ASP A 109 7.55 0.38 2.27
C ASP A 109 7.32 0.95 0.87
N GLN A 110 8.15 0.58 -0.10
CA GLN A 110 7.98 1.05 -1.48
C GLN A 110 6.62 0.70 -2.04
N LEU A 111 6.10 -0.49 -1.70
CA LEU A 111 4.80 -0.98 -2.14
C LEU A 111 4.02 -1.58 -0.98
N ARG A 112 2.73 -1.23 -0.91
CA ARG A 112 1.75 -1.92 -0.10
C ARG A 112 0.64 -2.43 -1.01
N ILE A 113 0.64 -3.72 -1.25
CA ILE A 113 -0.29 -4.39 -2.15
C ILE A 113 -1.46 -4.92 -1.33
N ILE A 114 -2.68 -4.55 -1.72
CA ILE A 114 -3.89 -4.75 -0.92
C ILE A 114 -4.97 -5.37 -1.80
N SER A 115 -5.65 -6.38 -1.27
CA SER A 115 -6.86 -6.96 -1.85
C SER A 115 -7.99 -6.98 -0.83
N ILE A 116 -9.20 -6.70 -1.29
CA ILE A 116 -10.43 -6.70 -0.50
C ILE A 116 -11.42 -7.65 -1.16
N VAL A 117 -12.05 -8.50 -0.37
CA VAL A 117 -13.15 -9.37 -0.79
C VAL A 117 -14.32 -9.16 0.17
N HIS A 118 -15.52 -8.98 -0.40
CA HIS A 118 -16.74 -8.91 0.38
C HIS A 118 -17.12 -10.32 0.86
N GLY A 119 -17.41 -10.45 2.16
CA GLY A 119 -17.71 -11.73 2.81
C GLY A 119 -16.58 -12.25 3.70
N PHE A 120 -16.65 -13.53 4.09
CA PHE A 120 -15.78 -14.17 5.08
C PHE A 120 -14.97 -15.31 4.49
N ASP A 121 -14.47 -15.15 3.27
CA ASP A 121 -13.63 -16.15 2.60
C ASP A 121 -12.16 -15.73 2.60
N LEU A 122 -11.38 -16.36 3.49
CA LEU A 122 -9.94 -16.14 3.60
C LEU A 122 -9.18 -16.64 2.36
N GLY A 123 -9.63 -17.73 1.77
CA GLY A 123 -9.01 -18.29 0.58
C GLY A 123 -9.17 -17.36 -0.62
N ALA A 124 -10.38 -16.80 -0.80
CA ALA A 124 -10.65 -15.88 -1.90
C ALA A 124 -9.83 -14.58 -1.80
N VAL A 125 -9.72 -13.99 -0.61
CA VAL A 125 -8.91 -12.76 -0.44
C VAL A 125 -7.43 -13.03 -0.63
N ASP A 126 -6.97 -14.21 -0.23
CA ASP A 126 -5.58 -14.63 -0.41
C ASP A 126 -5.26 -14.89 -1.89
N ALA A 127 -6.11 -15.61 -2.59
CA ALA A 127 -5.97 -15.85 -4.02
C ALA A 127 -5.95 -14.53 -4.82
N SER A 128 -6.81 -13.58 -4.48
CA SER A 128 -6.86 -12.27 -5.11
C SER A 128 -5.59 -11.43 -4.83
N LEU A 129 -5.03 -11.52 -3.62
CA LEU A 129 -3.75 -10.88 -3.31
C LEU A 129 -2.58 -11.54 -4.07
N HIS A 130 -2.60 -12.87 -4.18
CA HIS A 130 -1.56 -13.61 -4.90
C HIS A 130 -1.60 -13.32 -6.41
N GLU A 131 -2.79 -13.13 -6.99
CA GLU A 131 -2.92 -12.65 -8.37
C GLU A 131 -2.19 -11.32 -8.59
N LEU A 132 -2.36 -10.34 -7.68
CA LEU A 132 -1.66 -9.05 -7.76
C LEU A 132 -0.15 -9.22 -7.69
N LEU A 133 0.35 -10.02 -6.74
CA LEU A 133 1.79 -10.30 -6.62
C LEU A 133 2.35 -10.93 -7.89
N THR A 134 1.70 -11.95 -8.42
CA THR A 134 2.10 -12.62 -9.67
C THR A 134 2.12 -11.65 -10.85
N LYS A 135 1.15 -10.72 -10.95
CA LYS A 135 1.13 -9.71 -12.00
C LYS A 135 2.28 -8.71 -11.85
N MET A 136 2.62 -8.31 -10.62
CA MET A 136 3.79 -7.46 -10.36
C MET A 136 5.09 -8.14 -10.81
N GLU A 137 5.28 -9.40 -10.45
CA GLU A 137 6.46 -10.18 -10.85
C GLU A 137 6.53 -10.36 -12.38
N LYS A 138 5.41 -10.66 -13.03
CA LYS A 138 5.32 -10.74 -14.50
C LYS A 138 5.59 -9.42 -15.21
N SER A 139 5.44 -8.29 -14.53
CA SER A 139 5.79 -6.97 -15.05
C SER A 139 7.30 -6.64 -14.91
N GLY A 140 8.12 -7.62 -14.52
CA GLY A 140 9.57 -7.47 -14.37
C GLY A 140 10.03 -7.02 -12.99
N ILE A 141 9.13 -6.92 -12.02
CA ILE A 141 9.47 -6.62 -10.63
C ILE A 141 10.07 -7.87 -9.96
N THR A 142 11.20 -7.70 -9.30
CA THR A 142 11.75 -8.68 -8.35
C THR A 142 11.68 -8.09 -6.96
N PHE A 143 11.04 -8.76 -6.03
CA PHE A 143 10.96 -8.29 -4.65
C PHE A 143 12.27 -8.55 -3.89
N ALA A 144 12.57 -7.67 -2.95
CA ALA A 144 13.73 -7.80 -2.08
C ALA A 144 13.44 -8.86 -1.00
N GLU A 145 14.19 -9.95 -1.03
CA GLU A 145 14.03 -11.08 -0.12
C GLU A 145 15.39 -11.56 0.39
N HIS A 146 15.40 -12.05 1.63
CA HIS A 146 16.55 -12.71 2.23
C HIS A 146 16.22 -14.22 2.41
N PRO A 147 17.15 -15.14 2.08
CA PRO A 147 16.88 -16.57 2.13
C PRO A 147 16.42 -17.09 3.50
N THR A 148 16.90 -16.47 4.58
CA THR A 148 16.58 -16.90 5.95
C THR A 148 15.42 -16.09 6.56
N TYR A 149 15.31 -14.80 6.24
CA TYR A 149 14.39 -13.88 6.94
C TYR A 149 13.15 -13.53 6.12
N GLY A 150 13.05 -14.01 4.87
CA GLY A 150 11.93 -13.70 3.98
C GLY A 150 12.00 -12.29 3.40
N VAL A 151 10.86 -11.64 3.21
CA VAL A 151 10.81 -10.32 2.58
C VAL A 151 11.51 -9.26 3.43
N ILE A 152 12.26 -8.39 2.75
CA ILE A 152 12.94 -7.25 3.37
C ILE A 152 11.97 -6.07 3.39
N THR A 153 11.72 -5.55 4.59
CA THR A 153 10.79 -4.44 4.82
C THR A 153 11.46 -3.35 5.64
N THR A 154 10.96 -2.12 5.49
CA THR A 154 11.44 -0.96 6.27
C THR A 154 11.18 -1.17 7.75
N CYS A 155 9.97 -1.61 8.11
CA CYS A 155 9.63 -1.92 9.50
C CYS A 155 9.92 -3.40 9.81
N PRO A 156 10.75 -3.70 10.82
CA PRO A 156 11.05 -5.08 11.20
C PRO A 156 9.82 -5.93 11.55
N THR A 157 8.73 -5.30 11.97
CA THR A 157 7.47 -5.98 12.31
C THR A 157 6.78 -6.62 11.09
N ASN A 158 7.13 -6.19 9.88
CA ASN A 158 6.63 -6.73 8.62
C ASN A 158 7.56 -7.81 8.02
N MET A 159 8.75 -8.02 8.58
CA MET A 159 9.73 -8.98 8.08
C MET A 159 9.15 -10.41 8.09
N GLY A 160 9.60 -11.26 7.18
CA GLY A 160 9.10 -12.62 6.99
C GLY A 160 8.15 -12.71 5.80
N THR A 161 6.86 -12.77 6.03
CA THR A 161 5.86 -12.77 4.93
C THR A 161 5.47 -11.37 4.48
N GLY A 162 5.66 -10.35 5.32
CA GLY A 162 5.15 -9.00 5.11
C GLY A 162 3.62 -8.94 5.00
N LYS A 163 2.91 -10.00 5.41
CA LYS A 163 1.48 -10.19 5.16
C LYS A 163 0.64 -9.97 6.42
N ARG A 164 -0.46 -9.24 6.23
CA ARG A 164 -1.51 -9.11 7.25
C ARG A 164 -2.88 -9.34 6.62
N GLN A 165 -3.70 -10.14 7.30
CA GLN A 165 -5.11 -10.33 6.97
C GLN A 165 -5.98 -9.75 8.06
N SER A 166 -7.13 -9.18 7.69
CA SER A 166 -8.06 -8.55 8.63
C SER A 166 -9.51 -8.70 8.15
N ILE A 167 -10.41 -8.68 9.12
CA ILE A 167 -11.85 -8.67 8.90
C ILE A 167 -12.38 -7.36 9.46
N LEU A 168 -13.18 -6.65 8.66
CA LEU A 168 -13.99 -5.53 9.13
C LEU A 168 -15.45 -6.00 9.17
N GLY A 169 -16.02 -6.04 10.36
CA GLY A 169 -17.41 -6.46 10.58
C GLY A 169 -18.21 -5.38 11.31
N LYS A 170 -19.52 -5.32 11.04
CA LYS A 170 -20.46 -4.54 11.85
C LYS A 170 -21.05 -5.46 12.93
N PHE A 171 -20.89 -5.08 14.20
CA PHE A 171 -21.41 -5.81 15.35
C PHE A 171 -22.37 -4.91 16.15
N PRO A 172 -23.57 -4.57 15.60
CA PRO A 172 -24.43 -3.54 16.17
C PRO A 172 -24.93 -3.87 17.58
N ASN A 173 -24.99 -5.16 17.93
CA ASN A 173 -25.41 -5.58 19.28
C ASN A 173 -24.28 -5.48 20.32
N ILE A 174 -23.02 -5.43 19.88
CA ILE A 174 -21.84 -5.37 20.76
C ILE A 174 -21.29 -3.94 20.82
N THR A 175 -21.45 -3.16 19.71
CA THR A 175 -20.81 -1.83 19.57
C THR A 175 -21.79 -0.67 19.69
N LYS A 176 -23.00 -0.89 20.20
CA LYS A 176 -24.07 0.14 20.32
C LYS A 176 -23.65 1.43 21.00
N SER A 177 -22.63 1.41 21.87
CA SER A 177 -22.17 2.58 22.64
C SER A 177 -20.74 3.01 22.27
N GLY A 178 -20.03 2.30 21.39
CA GLY A 178 -18.59 2.53 21.13
C GLY A 178 -17.67 2.19 22.31
N GLN A 179 -18.24 1.86 23.48
CA GLN A 179 -17.48 1.56 24.71
C GLN A 179 -17.12 0.07 24.84
N ASP A 180 -17.69 -0.77 24.01
CA ASP A 180 -17.57 -2.23 24.11
C ASP A 180 -16.42 -2.83 23.29
N GLU A 181 -15.59 -2.00 22.66
CA GLU A 181 -14.37 -2.48 21.95
C GLU A 181 -13.43 -3.26 22.88
N LYS A 182 -13.43 -2.94 24.17
CA LYS A 182 -12.64 -3.66 25.19
C LYS A 182 -13.11 -5.09 25.43
N LYS A 183 -14.32 -5.43 25.03
CA LYS A 183 -14.89 -6.79 25.17
C LYS A 183 -14.60 -7.68 23.98
N LEU A 184 -14.08 -7.10 22.87
CA LEU A 184 -13.72 -7.82 21.64
C LEU A 184 -12.23 -8.15 21.58
N LYS A 185 -11.45 -7.74 22.53
CA LYS A 185 -10.05 -8.08 22.75
C LYS A 185 -10.00 -9.18 23.81
#